data_6fe75ae64d2fb545aa43d21f0a14118a
#
_entry.id   6fe75ae64d2fb545aa43d21f0a14118a
#
_cell.length_a   1.000
_cell.length_b   1.000
_cell.length_c   1.000
_cell.angle_alpha   90.00
_cell.angle_beta   90.00
_cell.angle_gamma   90.00
#
_symmetry.space_group_name_H-M   'P 1'
#
loop_
_entity.id
_entity.type
_entity.pdbx_description
1 polymer ?
#
loop_
_entity_poly.entity_id
_entity_poly.type
_entity_poly.pdbx_seq_one_letter_code
_entity_poly.pdbx_strand_id
1 'polypeptide(L)'
;MKFNFLSRASRIVALGVILFGSASCITVDERLGENFIPTDQMWHVFSPEAAELKEIRMQIADSLSAYSSTRFTFGSVHDDVLGTSIKSTSFTLVPVADTLDFGENPKVKYFHFSASKDTVSTVYDDQVGMLQNVYVSELKEALDTTIVYTGAFMAPENRNKFLDTENLITSGIPVYNGGDSLSIDLSKEYGASVIKGIKKFLSLSTEAKDSISNYLECVPGIMMTTDPQTEN
;
A
#
# COMPACT_ATOMS: atom_id res chain seq x y z
N MET A 1 50.81 59.70 23.06
CA MET A 1 50.95 58.73 21.96
C MET A 1 51.29 57.35 22.51
N LYS A 2 50.52 56.80 23.46
CA LYS A 2 50.73 55.47 24.10
C LYS A 2 49.52 54.54 24.18
N PHE A 3 48.42 54.94 23.60
CA PHE A 3 47.13 54.12 23.70
C PHE A 3 46.92 53.12 22.58
N ASN A 4 47.69 53.14 21.48
CA ASN A 4 47.45 52.29 20.32
C ASN A 4 48.11 50.90 20.38
N PHE A 5 49.07 50.72 21.31
CA PHE A 5 49.79 49.44 21.38
C PHE A 5 49.04 48.37 22.13
N LEU A 6 48.39 48.74 23.22
CA LEU A 6 47.52 47.81 23.99
C LEU A 6 46.30 47.34 23.19
N SER A 7 45.74 48.22 22.38
CA SER A 7 44.58 47.87 21.54
C SER A 7 44.96 46.89 20.42
N ARG A 8 46.15 46.95 19.89
CA ARG A 8 46.59 45.98 18.87
C ARG A 8 46.97 44.62 19.48
N ALA A 9 47.59 44.59 20.64
CA ALA A 9 47.93 43.37 21.36
C ALA A 9 46.63 42.61 21.79
N SER A 10 45.61 43.32 22.28
CA SER A 10 44.33 42.75 22.67
C SER A 10 43.57 42.13 21.49
N ARG A 11 43.62 42.75 20.31
CA ARG A 11 43.01 42.19 19.09
C ARG A 11 43.72 40.93 18.59
N ILE A 12 45.03 40.85 18.70
CA ILE A 12 45.82 39.68 18.32
C ILE A 12 45.52 38.51 19.26
N VAL A 13 45.42 38.77 20.57
CA VAL A 13 45.07 37.76 21.57
C VAL A 13 43.65 37.26 21.35
N ALA A 14 42.70 38.16 21.08
CA ALA A 14 41.32 37.76 20.79
C ALA A 14 41.19 36.90 19.51
N LEU A 15 41.96 37.25 18.46
CA LEU A 15 42.00 36.46 17.23
C LEU A 15 42.65 35.09 17.44
N GLY A 16 43.65 34.99 18.28
CA GLY A 16 44.31 33.74 18.66
C GLY A 16 43.35 32.80 19.40
N VAL A 17 42.56 33.30 20.35
CA VAL A 17 41.59 32.52 21.10
C VAL A 17 40.47 31.97 20.20
N ILE A 18 40.04 32.76 19.20
CA ILE A 18 39.02 32.29 18.25
C ILE A 18 39.58 31.19 17.32
N LEU A 19 40.82 31.31 16.90
CA LEU A 19 41.45 30.31 16.01
C LEU A 19 41.76 28.99 16.73
N PHE A 20 42.09 28.99 18.00
CA PHE A 20 42.35 27.78 18.78
C PHE A 20 41.07 27.17 19.37
N GLY A 21 40.01 27.95 19.57
CA GLY A 21 38.73 27.47 20.07
C GLY A 21 37.91 26.67 19.04
N SER A 22 38.19 26.84 17.74
CA SER A 22 37.50 26.13 16.68
C SER A 22 38.10 24.77 16.31
N ALA A 23 39.22 24.40 16.91
CA ALA A 23 39.91 23.13 16.63
C ALA A 23 39.52 21.98 17.57
N SER A 24 38.47 22.15 18.40
CA SER A 24 37.93 21.05 19.19
C SER A 24 36.99 20.22 18.31
N CYS A 25 37.55 19.53 17.33
CA CYS A 25 36.88 18.33 16.78
C CYS A 25 36.91 17.27 17.89
N ILE A 26 35.80 17.14 18.63
CA ILE A 26 35.58 15.97 19.42
C ILE A 26 35.32 14.87 18.38
N THR A 27 36.31 14.04 18.12
CA THR A 27 36.07 12.74 17.52
C THR A 27 35.23 11.96 18.55
N VAL A 28 33.96 11.85 18.30
CA VAL A 28 33.13 10.94 19.08
C VAL A 28 33.73 9.57 18.84
N ASP A 29 34.32 8.99 19.89
CA ASP A 29 34.74 7.59 19.84
C ASP A 29 33.46 6.76 19.76
N GLU A 30 33.13 6.27 18.56
CA GLU A 30 31.96 5.41 18.32
C GLU A 30 32.00 4.12 19.13
N ARG A 31 33.12 3.85 19.79
CA ARG A 31 33.30 2.68 20.65
C ARG A 31 33.06 2.97 22.14
N LEU A 32 32.54 4.14 22.48
CA LEU A 32 32.24 4.50 23.85
C LEU A 32 31.13 3.58 24.36
N GLY A 33 31.50 2.62 25.20
CA GLY A 33 30.58 1.59 25.72
C GLY A 33 30.83 0.18 25.18
N GLU A 34 31.64 -0.02 24.17
CA GLU A 34 31.98 -1.33 23.60
C GLU A 34 32.54 -2.30 24.67
N ASN A 35 33.32 -1.76 25.61
CA ASN A 35 33.91 -2.55 26.69
C ASN A 35 32.96 -2.92 27.84
N PHE A 36 31.75 -2.38 27.83
CA PHE A 36 30.73 -2.66 28.86
C PHE A 36 29.69 -3.70 28.41
N ILE A 37 29.67 -4.01 27.14
CA ILE A 37 28.74 -5.00 26.58
C ILE A 37 29.54 -6.28 26.30
N PRO A 38 29.16 -7.44 26.87
CA PRO A 38 29.78 -8.70 26.50
C PRO A 38 29.78 -8.92 25.00
N THR A 39 30.88 -9.40 24.46
CA THR A 39 31.06 -9.55 22.99
C THR A 39 30.03 -10.51 22.36
N ASP A 40 29.48 -11.42 23.12
CA ASP A 40 28.39 -12.34 22.72
C ASP A 40 27.02 -11.66 22.61
N GLN A 41 26.87 -10.45 23.15
CA GLN A 41 25.65 -9.64 23.09
C GLN A 41 25.75 -8.45 22.11
N MET A 42 26.89 -8.28 21.49
CA MET A 42 27.05 -7.24 20.47
C MET A 42 26.46 -7.67 19.12
N TRP A 43 25.69 -6.78 18.52
CA TRP A 43 25.24 -6.94 17.15
C TRP A 43 26.38 -6.61 16.20
N HIS A 44 26.90 -7.62 15.52
CA HIS A 44 27.88 -7.43 14.46
C HIS A 44 27.15 -7.28 13.12
N VAL A 45 27.11 -6.06 12.60
CA VAL A 45 26.63 -5.83 11.23
C VAL A 45 27.82 -5.99 10.28
N PHE A 46 27.78 -7.00 9.46
CA PHE A 46 28.75 -7.18 8.39
C PHE A 46 28.01 -7.34 7.06
N SER A 47 28.60 -6.84 6.00
CA SER A 47 28.13 -7.12 4.64
C SER A 47 29.03 -8.20 4.06
N PRO A 48 28.57 -9.44 3.94
CA PRO A 48 29.34 -10.48 3.27
C PRO A 48 29.57 -10.08 1.82
N GLU A 49 30.76 -10.36 1.30
CA GLU A 49 30.98 -10.26 -0.14
C GLU A 49 30.05 -11.26 -0.86
N ALA A 50 29.61 -10.91 -2.06
CA ALA A 50 28.67 -11.74 -2.83
C ALA A 50 29.16 -13.19 -3.01
N ALA A 51 30.48 -13.41 -2.98
CA ALA A 51 31.09 -14.74 -3.06
C ALA A 51 30.90 -15.60 -1.79
N GLU A 52 30.55 -14.99 -0.66
CA GLU A 52 30.32 -15.68 0.63
C GLU A 52 28.88 -16.18 0.76
N LEU A 53 27.95 -15.65 -0.04
CA LEU A 53 26.58 -16.12 -0.10
C LEU A 53 26.50 -17.41 -0.90
N LYS A 54 26.56 -18.55 -0.21
CA LYS A 54 26.52 -19.88 -0.84
C LYS A 54 25.12 -20.32 -1.24
N GLU A 55 24.09 -19.83 -0.57
CA GLU A 55 22.72 -20.23 -0.81
C GLU A 55 21.76 -19.11 -0.39
N ILE A 56 20.84 -18.77 -1.26
CA ILE A 56 19.68 -17.95 -0.94
C ILE A 56 18.47 -18.86 -0.92
N ARG A 57 17.80 -18.99 0.22
CA ARG A 57 16.54 -19.73 0.33
C ARG A 57 15.39 -18.76 0.35
N MET A 58 14.51 -18.93 -0.60
CA MET A 58 13.21 -18.26 -0.58
C MET A 58 12.20 -19.18 0.11
N GLN A 59 11.54 -18.68 1.13
CA GLN A 59 10.44 -19.36 1.79
C GLN A 59 9.15 -18.63 1.50
N ILE A 60 8.13 -19.36 1.04
CA ILE A 60 6.80 -18.82 0.87
C ILE A 60 6.20 -18.64 2.26
N ALA A 61 5.87 -17.40 2.62
CA ALA A 61 5.13 -17.09 3.83
C ALA A 61 3.63 -17.01 3.48
N ASP A 62 2.98 -18.15 3.40
CA ASP A 62 1.55 -18.29 3.06
C ASP A 62 0.61 -17.84 4.19
N SER A 63 1.13 -17.68 5.39
CA SER A 63 0.37 -17.26 6.57
C SER A 63 0.35 -15.76 6.83
N LEU A 64 0.97 -14.94 5.96
CA LEU A 64 0.91 -13.48 6.11
C LEU A 64 -0.51 -12.98 5.88
N SER A 65 -1.03 -12.23 6.84
CA SER A 65 -2.34 -11.59 6.71
C SER A 65 -2.36 -10.63 5.54
N ALA A 66 -3.34 -10.80 4.65
CA ALA A 66 -3.59 -9.91 3.52
C ALA A 66 -4.54 -8.76 3.87
N TYR A 67 -5.03 -8.71 5.13
CA TYR A 67 -5.97 -7.69 5.56
C TYR A 67 -5.31 -6.33 5.79
N SER A 68 -5.89 -5.29 5.19
CA SER A 68 -5.56 -3.89 5.49
C SER A 68 -6.83 -3.07 5.56
N SER A 69 -7.01 -2.30 6.63
CA SER A 69 -8.23 -1.52 6.86
C SER A 69 -8.24 -0.15 6.18
N THR A 70 -7.09 0.38 5.80
CA THR A 70 -6.97 1.78 5.37
C THR A 70 -6.37 1.97 4.00
N ARG A 71 -5.68 0.96 3.48
CA ARG A 71 -4.94 1.05 2.22
C ARG A 71 -5.13 -0.22 1.42
N PHE A 72 -5.22 -0.10 0.12
CA PHE A 72 -5.14 -1.24 -0.76
C PHE A 72 -3.95 -1.11 -1.70
N THR A 73 -3.43 -2.23 -2.13
CA THR A 73 -2.32 -2.30 -3.08
C THR A 73 -2.75 -3.18 -4.25
N PHE A 74 -2.63 -2.66 -5.45
CA PHE A 74 -2.80 -3.46 -6.66
C PHE A 74 -1.77 -3.04 -7.70
N GLY A 75 -1.51 -3.89 -8.67
CA GLY A 75 -0.55 -3.64 -9.74
C GLY A 75 0.37 -4.82 -9.96
N SER A 76 1.23 -4.71 -10.94
CA SER A 76 2.26 -5.67 -11.26
C SER A 76 3.60 -4.94 -11.40
N VAL A 77 4.65 -5.56 -10.88
CA VAL A 77 6.03 -5.12 -11.06
C VAL A 77 6.88 -6.31 -11.47
N HIS A 78 7.87 -6.06 -12.30
CA HIS A 78 8.87 -7.03 -12.68
C HIS A 78 10.20 -6.70 -12.00
N ASP A 79 10.85 -7.73 -11.49
CA ASP A 79 12.17 -7.64 -10.87
C ASP A 79 13.07 -8.70 -11.53
N ASP A 80 14.24 -8.29 -11.98
CA ASP A 80 15.16 -9.16 -12.74
C ASP A 80 15.64 -10.38 -11.94
N VAL A 81 15.60 -10.30 -10.61
CA VAL A 81 16.05 -11.37 -9.71
C VAL A 81 14.89 -12.19 -9.16
N LEU A 82 13.81 -11.53 -8.76
CA LEU A 82 12.67 -12.15 -8.09
C LEU A 82 11.53 -12.48 -9.06
N GLY A 83 11.59 -11.98 -10.30
CA GLY A 83 10.55 -12.17 -11.31
C GLY A 83 9.36 -11.24 -11.11
N THR A 84 8.22 -11.60 -11.70
CA THR A 84 7.04 -10.76 -11.69
C THR A 84 6.21 -10.95 -10.42
N SER A 85 5.91 -9.86 -9.75
CA SER A 85 5.02 -9.79 -8.60
C SER A 85 3.70 -9.10 -8.98
N ILE A 86 2.57 -9.77 -8.72
CA ILE A 86 1.23 -9.22 -8.93
C ILE A 86 0.55 -9.06 -7.58
N LYS A 87 -0.02 -7.89 -7.37
CA LYS A 87 -0.87 -7.62 -6.20
C LYS A 87 -2.28 -7.29 -6.66
N SER A 88 -3.24 -7.89 -6.00
CA SER A 88 -4.66 -7.68 -6.22
C SER A 88 -5.31 -7.25 -4.91
N THR A 89 -6.42 -6.53 -4.99
CA THR A 89 -7.13 -6.05 -3.81
C THR A 89 -8.61 -6.32 -3.92
N SER A 90 -9.23 -6.64 -2.78
CA SER A 90 -10.68 -6.82 -2.65
C SER A 90 -11.20 -5.92 -1.53
N PHE A 91 -12.33 -5.28 -1.76
CA PHE A 91 -12.97 -4.42 -0.78
C PHE A 91 -14.47 -4.31 -1.04
N THR A 92 -15.20 -3.88 -0.02
CA THR A 92 -16.64 -3.66 -0.09
C THR A 92 -16.94 -2.18 -0.10
N LEU A 93 -17.95 -1.80 -0.88
CA LEU A 93 -18.47 -0.44 -0.92
C LEU A 93 -19.50 -0.24 0.19
N VAL A 94 -19.22 0.63 1.13
CA VAL A 94 -20.10 0.95 2.24
C VAL A 94 -20.62 2.38 2.08
N PRO A 95 -21.94 2.61 2.21
CA PRO A 95 -22.49 3.96 2.19
C PRO A 95 -21.92 4.81 3.33
N VAL A 96 -21.61 6.07 3.05
CA VAL A 96 -21.16 7.01 4.06
C VAL A 96 -22.34 7.66 4.79
N ALA A 97 -23.51 7.74 4.14
CA ALA A 97 -24.69 8.35 4.73
C ALA A 97 -25.52 7.33 5.51
N ASP A 98 -25.91 7.66 6.71
CA ASP A 98 -26.72 6.82 7.59
C ASP A 98 -28.17 6.63 7.08
N THR A 99 -28.65 7.58 6.29
CA THR A 99 -30.00 7.54 5.70
C THR A 99 -29.90 7.65 4.19
N LEU A 100 -30.19 6.53 3.51
CA LEU A 100 -30.23 6.47 2.05
C LEU A 100 -31.65 6.19 1.59
N ASP A 101 -32.22 7.12 0.84
CA ASP A 101 -33.46 6.92 0.11
C ASP A 101 -33.20 7.05 -1.40
N PHE A 102 -33.31 5.95 -2.10
CA PHE A 102 -33.18 5.92 -3.56
C PHE A 102 -34.53 6.08 -4.29
N GLY A 103 -35.61 6.31 -3.57
CA GLY A 103 -36.97 6.35 -4.13
C GLY A 103 -37.44 5.01 -4.66
N GLU A 104 -38.58 5.01 -5.41
CA GLU A 104 -39.22 3.77 -5.86
C GLU A 104 -38.48 3.11 -7.05
N ASN A 105 -38.09 3.89 -8.06
CA ASN A 105 -37.50 3.38 -9.31
C ASN A 105 -36.19 4.15 -9.64
N PRO A 106 -35.11 3.96 -8.88
CA PRO A 106 -33.87 4.67 -9.11
C PRO A 106 -33.22 4.22 -10.43
N LYS A 107 -32.63 5.20 -11.15
CA LYS A 107 -31.86 4.95 -12.35
C LYS A 107 -30.44 5.46 -12.16
N VAL A 108 -29.45 4.60 -12.38
CA VAL A 108 -28.04 4.97 -12.32
C VAL A 108 -27.70 5.79 -13.57
N LYS A 109 -27.27 7.03 -13.35
CA LYS A 109 -26.75 7.89 -14.44
C LYS A 109 -25.29 7.56 -14.73
N TYR A 110 -24.49 7.50 -13.69
CA TYR A 110 -23.08 7.10 -13.73
C TYR A 110 -22.72 6.48 -12.36
N PHE A 111 -21.73 5.62 -12.40
CA PHE A 111 -21.13 5.04 -11.19
C PHE A 111 -19.63 5.08 -11.37
N HIS A 112 -18.98 5.84 -10.52
CA HIS A 112 -17.58 6.19 -10.68
C HIS A 112 -16.79 5.80 -9.43
N PHE A 113 -15.66 5.15 -9.64
CA PHE A 113 -14.68 4.84 -8.60
C PHE A 113 -13.47 5.75 -8.76
N SER A 114 -13.03 6.35 -7.67
CA SER A 114 -11.80 7.11 -7.63
C SER A 114 -10.99 6.78 -6.39
N ALA A 115 -9.69 6.71 -6.53
CA ALA A 115 -8.75 6.51 -5.44
C ALA A 115 -7.51 7.38 -5.65
N SER A 116 -6.94 7.87 -4.56
CA SER A 116 -5.69 8.62 -4.58
C SER A 116 -4.53 7.71 -4.25
N LYS A 117 -3.40 7.91 -4.93
CA LYS A 117 -2.15 7.21 -4.64
C LYS A 117 -1.62 7.62 -3.27
N ASP A 118 -1.16 6.64 -2.51
CA ASP A 118 -0.48 6.90 -1.24
C ASP A 118 0.95 7.40 -1.50
N THR A 119 1.41 8.32 -0.67
CA THR A 119 2.77 8.87 -0.71
C THR A 119 3.86 7.85 -0.35
N VAL A 120 3.48 6.73 0.28
CA VAL A 120 4.39 5.63 0.70
C VAL A 120 4.51 4.53 -0.37
N SER A 121 3.85 4.68 -1.53
CA SER A 121 3.96 3.68 -2.59
C SER A 121 5.38 3.65 -3.17
N THR A 122 6.01 2.48 -3.12
CA THR A 122 7.26 2.23 -3.83
C THR A 122 6.97 1.77 -5.25
N VAL A 123 7.64 2.39 -6.20
CA VAL A 123 7.66 1.97 -7.60
C VAL A 123 9.11 1.89 -8.03
N TYR A 124 9.48 0.87 -8.78
CA TYR A 124 10.80 0.82 -9.41
C TYR A 124 10.91 1.96 -10.44
N ASP A 125 12.02 2.71 -10.40
CA ASP A 125 12.19 3.93 -11.21
C ASP A 125 12.06 3.68 -12.73
N ASP A 126 12.47 2.52 -13.21
CA ASP A 126 12.37 2.07 -14.60
C ASP A 126 10.96 1.68 -15.03
N GLN A 127 10.07 1.44 -14.08
CA GLN A 127 8.68 1.04 -14.33
C GLN A 127 7.67 2.16 -14.06
N VAL A 128 8.15 3.36 -13.72
CA VAL A 128 7.28 4.54 -13.54
C VAL A 128 6.62 4.92 -14.87
N GLY A 129 5.30 5.00 -14.85
CA GLY A 129 4.51 5.38 -16.03
C GLY A 129 4.19 4.22 -16.97
N MET A 130 4.58 2.99 -16.65
CA MET A 130 4.15 1.81 -17.42
C MET A 130 2.63 1.64 -17.31
N LEU A 131 2.01 1.42 -18.46
CA LEU A 131 0.56 1.23 -18.55
C LEU A 131 0.20 -0.18 -18.08
N GLN A 132 -0.76 -0.27 -17.17
CA GLN A 132 -1.28 -1.53 -16.65
C GLN A 132 -2.78 -1.59 -16.88
N ASN A 133 -3.26 -2.69 -17.41
CA ASN A 133 -4.69 -2.96 -17.48
C ASN A 133 -5.26 -3.16 -16.08
N VAL A 134 -6.44 -2.62 -15.82
CA VAL A 134 -7.13 -2.78 -14.54
C VAL A 134 -8.39 -3.59 -14.77
N TYR A 135 -8.45 -4.78 -14.22
CA TYR A 135 -9.61 -5.63 -14.25
C TYR A 135 -10.39 -5.46 -12.95
N VAL A 136 -11.66 -5.11 -13.06
CA VAL A 136 -12.53 -4.91 -11.92
C VAL A 136 -13.72 -5.85 -12.06
N SER A 137 -13.89 -6.72 -11.07
CA SER A 137 -14.95 -7.73 -11.04
C SER A 137 -15.72 -7.65 -9.73
N GLU A 138 -17.00 -8.01 -9.74
CA GLU A 138 -17.76 -8.25 -8.53
C GLU A 138 -17.30 -9.56 -7.89
N LEU A 139 -17.28 -9.64 -6.56
CA LEU A 139 -17.05 -10.89 -5.85
C LEU A 139 -18.27 -11.78 -5.98
N LYS A 140 -18.09 -13.05 -6.32
CA LYS A 140 -19.18 -14.03 -6.39
C LYS A 140 -19.79 -14.33 -5.03
N GLU A 141 -18.98 -14.28 -4.00
CA GLU A 141 -19.35 -14.51 -2.61
C GLU A 141 -18.81 -13.37 -1.74
N ALA A 142 -19.54 -13.03 -0.70
CA ALA A 142 -19.09 -12.07 0.29
C ALA A 142 -17.81 -12.56 1.00
N LEU A 143 -16.95 -11.63 1.35
CA LEU A 143 -15.81 -11.93 2.20
C LEU A 143 -16.30 -12.28 3.61
N ASP A 144 -15.84 -13.40 4.14
CA ASP A 144 -16.14 -13.82 5.50
C ASP A 144 -15.29 -13.02 6.50
N THR A 145 -15.94 -12.26 7.36
CA THR A 145 -15.30 -11.41 8.36
C THR A 145 -14.66 -12.20 9.51
N THR A 146 -14.92 -13.49 9.61
CA THR A 146 -14.36 -14.38 10.63
C THR A 146 -13.05 -15.06 10.20
N ILE A 147 -12.74 -15.01 8.90
CA ILE A 147 -11.57 -15.64 8.30
C ILE A 147 -10.43 -14.61 8.17
N VAL A 148 -9.23 -15.04 8.51
CA VAL A 148 -8.02 -14.27 8.18
C VAL A 148 -7.56 -14.67 6.78
N TYR A 149 -7.78 -13.80 5.81
CA TYR A 149 -7.29 -14.00 4.46
C TYR A 149 -5.77 -13.81 4.39
N THR A 150 -5.12 -14.66 3.64
CA THR A 150 -3.66 -14.63 3.41
C THR A 150 -3.37 -14.37 1.94
N GLY A 151 -2.09 -14.19 1.59
CA GLY A 151 -1.67 -14.06 0.20
C GLY A 151 -2.13 -15.21 -0.70
N ALA A 152 -2.31 -16.40 -0.16
CA ALA A 152 -2.81 -17.58 -0.88
C ALA A 152 -4.29 -17.45 -1.33
N PHE A 153 -5.07 -16.54 -0.76
CA PHE A 153 -6.46 -16.28 -1.21
C PHE A 153 -6.53 -15.95 -2.70
N MET A 154 -5.51 -15.27 -3.21
CA MET A 154 -5.42 -14.86 -4.61
C MET A 154 -4.65 -15.83 -5.50
N ALA A 155 -4.25 -16.97 -4.97
CA ALA A 155 -3.64 -18.03 -5.79
C ALA A 155 -4.55 -18.39 -6.98
N PRO A 156 -3.98 -18.71 -8.15
CA PRO A 156 -4.76 -18.95 -9.37
C PRO A 156 -5.89 -19.97 -9.19
N GLU A 157 -5.67 -20.99 -8.39
CA GLU A 157 -6.67 -22.03 -8.08
C GLU A 157 -7.89 -21.52 -7.31
N ASN A 158 -7.71 -20.49 -6.49
CA ASN A 158 -8.78 -19.86 -5.70
C ASN A 158 -9.44 -18.70 -6.45
N ARG A 159 -8.73 -18.07 -7.38
CA ARG A 159 -9.18 -16.87 -8.08
C ARG A 159 -10.58 -17.05 -8.71
N ASN A 160 -10.77 -18.10 -9.45
CA ASN A 160 -12.04 -18.36 -10.16
C ASN A 160 -13.22 -18.68 -9.22
N LYS A 161 -12.94 -19.08 -7.99
CA LYS A 161 -13.97 -19.31 -6.98
C LYS A 161 -14.60 -17.99 -6.52
N PHE A 162 -13.81 -16.94 -6.40
CA PHE A 162 -14.25 -15.67 -5.83
C PHE A 162 -14.53 -14.58 -6.88
N LEU A 163 -13.97 -14.73 -8.09
CA LEU A 163 -14.05 -13.74 -9.14
C LEU A 163 -14.91 -14.21 -10.31
N ASP A 164 -15.66 -13.30 -10.84
CA ASP A 164 -16.23 -13.42 -12.17
C ASP A 164 -15.37 -12.65 -13.18
N THR A 165 -14.33 -13.33 -13.68
CA THR A 165 -13.40 -12.73 -14.62
C THR A 165 -13.98 -12.53 -16.02
N GLU A 166 -15.10 -13.21 -16.32
CA GLU A 166 -15.79 -13.09 -17.60
C GLU A 166 -16.70 -11.86 -17.64
N ASN A 167 -17.21 -11.44 -16.46
CA ASN A 167 -18.13 -10.31 -16.33
C ASN A 167 -17.46 -9.15 -15.57
N LEU A 168 -16.66 -8.38 -16.28
CA LEU A 168 -16.11 -7.16 -15.73
C LEU A 168 -17.21 -6.13 -15.47
N ILE A 169 -17.11 -5.44 -14.35
CA ILE A 169 -18.06 -4.39 -13.97
C ILE A 169 -17.67 -3.01 -14.48
N THR A 170 -16.77 -2.94 -15.43
CA THR A 170 -16.32 -1.73 -16.12
C THR A 170 -16.82 -1.70 -17.56
N SER A 171 -16.95 -0.51 -18.14
CA SER A 171 -17.38 -0.35 -19.55
C SER A 171 -16.33 -0.75 -20.59
N GLY A 172 -15.18 -1.23 -20.14
CA GLY A 172 -14.03 -1.65 -20.92
C GLY A 172 -12.93 -2.05 -19.97
N ILE A 173 -11.70 -2.17 -20.45
CA ILE A 173 -10.53 -2.42 -19.59
C ILE A 173 -9.84 -1.08 -19.37
N PRO A 174 -10.00 -0.45 -18.18
CA PRO A 174 -9.28 0.76 -17.84
C PRO A 174 -7.79 0.52 -17.81
N VAL A 175 -7.03 1.57 -18.07
CA VAL A 175 -5.56 1.53 -18.03
C VAL A 175 -5.08 2.54 -17.00
N TYR A 176 -4.12 2.12 -16.19
CA TYR A 176 -3.50 2.95 -15.16
C TYR A 176 -1.99 3.03 -15.36
N ASN A 177 -1.44 4.21 -15.22
CA ASN A 177 -0.02 4.49 -15.44
C ASN A 177 0.76 4.77 -14.14
N GLY A 178 0.20 4.44 -12.98
CA GLY A 178 0.84 4.73 -11.69
C GLY A 178 0.78 6.20 -11.25
N GLY A 179 -0.06 7.03 -11.90
CA GLY A 179 -0.24 8.44 -11.55
C GLY A 179 -0.86 8.67 -10.17
N ASP A 180 -1.06 9.94 -9.79
CA ASP A 180 -1.50 10.32 -8.44
C ASP A 180 -2.94 9.90 -8.11
N SER A 181 -3.73 9.57 -9.12
CA SER A 181 -5.12 9.12 -8.92
C SER A 181 -5.50 8.05 -9.93
N LEU A 182 -6.28 7.10 -9.47
CA LEU A 182 -6.99 6.12 -10.28
C LEU A 182 -8.45 6.56 -10.41
N SER A 183 -8.98 6.55 -11.63
CA SER A 183 -10.34 6.99 -11.95
C SER A 183 -10.95 5.99 -12.93
N ILE A 184 -12.03 5.32 -12.53
CA ILE A 184 -12.65 4.22 -13.28
C ILE A 184 -14.17 4.40 -13.33
N ASP A 185 -14.75 4.32 -14.52
CA ASP A 185 -16.19 4.25 -14.69
C ASP A 185 -16.66 2.79 -14.58
N LEU A 186 -17.47 2.54 -13.58
CA LEU A 186 -18.13 1.26 -13.37
C LEU A 186 -19.43 1.20 -14.16
N SER A 187 -19.87 -0.01 -14.51
CA SER A 187 -21.09 -0.21 -15.29
C SER A 187 -22.34 0.25 -14.53
N LYS A 188 -23.33 0.71 -15.29
CA LYS A 188 -24.61 1.11 -14.70
C LYS A 188 -25.38 -0.07 -14.14
N GLU A 189 -25.19 -1.22 -14.73
CA GLU A 189 -25.78 -2.51 -14.32
C GLU A 189 -25.24 -2.87 -12.93
N TYR A 190 -23.94 -2.75 -12.71
CA TYR A 190 -23.34 -2.95 -11.40
C TYR A 190 -23.84 -1.91 -10.39
N GLY A 191 -23.89 -0.64 -10.75
CA GLY A 191 -24.47 0.40 -9.91
C GLY A 191 -25.92 0.12 -9.50
N ALA A 192 -26.73 -0.43 -10.42
CA ALA A 192 -28.10 -0.83 -10.13
C ALA A 192 -28.15 -2.04 -9.19
N SER A 193 -27.23 -3.01 -9.34
CA SER A 193 -27.09 -4.15 -8.43
C SER A 193 -26.74 -3.69 -7.00
N VAL A 194 -25.80 -2.77 -6.86
CA VAL A 194 -25.42 -2.18 -5.55
C VAL A 194 -26.62 -1.47 -4.90
N ILE A 195 -27.35 -0.64 -5.63
CA ILE A 195 -28.56 0.02 -5.10
C ILE A 195 -29.59 -1.01 -4.64
N LYS A 196 -29.83 -2.06 -5.43
CA LYS A 196 -30.74 -3.15 -5.06
C LYS A 196 -30.27 -3.87 -3.79
N GLY A 197 -28.98 -4.14 -3.68
CA GLY A 197 -28.39 -4.76 -2.49
C GLY A 197 -28.54 -3.88 -1.25
N ILE A 198 -28.26 -2.58 -1.35
CA ILE A 198 -28.44 -1.63 -0.26
C ILE A 198 -29.94 -1.55 0.15
N LYS A 199 -30.87 -1.47 -0.80
CA LYS A 199 -32.32 -1.48 -0.51
C LYS A 199 -32.74 -2.75 0.20
N LYS A 200 -32.22 -3.91 -0.21
CA LYS A 200 -32.47 -5.20 0.45
C LYS A 200 -31.96 -5.15 1.90
N PHE A 201 -30.74 -4.66 2.13
CA PHE A 201 -30.19 -4.52 3.47
C PHE A 201 -31.03 -3.57 4.35
N LEU A 202 -31.41 -2.41 3.80
CA LEU A 202 -32.25 -1.45 4.52
C LEU A 202 -33.65 -1.98 4.88
N SER A 203 -34.15 -3.01 4.20
CA SER A 203 -35.43 -3.66 4.51
C SER A 203 -35.32 -4.73 5.60
N LEU A 204 -34.12 -5.06 6.08
CA LEU A 204 -33.93 -6.01 7.18
C LEU A 204 -34.40 -5.44 8.52
N SER A 205 -34.56 -6.33 9.51
CA SER A 205 -34.85 -5.90 10.89
C SER A 205 -33.68 -5.07 11.48
N THR A 206 -33.96 -4.32 12.54
CA THR A 206 -32.92 -3.50 13.19
C THR A 206 -31.76 -4.36 13.67
N GLU A 207 -32.05 -5.50 14.28
CA GLU A 207 -31.06 -6.44 14.78
C GLU A 207 -30.20 -7.04 13.64
N ALA A 208 -30.81 -7.30 12.48
CA ALA A 208 -30.09 -7.82 11.32
C ALA A 208 -29.18 -6.75 10.69
N LYS A 209 -29.52 -5.48 10.78
CA LYS A 209 -28.69 -4.37 10.27
C LYS A 209 -27.44 -4.12 11.11
N ASP A 210 -27.40 -4.57 12.35
CA ASP A 210 -26.21 -4.46 13.21
C ASP A 210 -25.08 -5.42 12.80
N SER A 211 -25.38 -6.35 11.87
CA SER A 211 -24.40 -7.32 11.38
C SER A 211 -23.79 -6.88 10.04
N ILE A 212 -22.47 -6.68 10.04
CA ILE A 212 -21.74 -6.41 8.81
C ILE A 212 -21.83 -7.59 7.81
N SER A 213 -21.90 -8.82 8.29
CA SER A 213 -22.05 -10.00 7.43
C SER A 213 -23.32 -9.94 6.60
N ASN A 214 -24.44 -9.50 7.19
CA ASN A 214 -25.70 -9.33 6.47
C ASN A 214 -25.62 -8.22 5.39
N TYR A 215 -24.81 -7.18 5.64
CA TYR A 215 -24.53 -6.18 4.63
C TYR A 215 -23.72 -6.79 3.46
N LEU A 216 -22.68 -7.52 3.77
CA LEU A 216 -21.82 -8.16 2.77
C LEU A 216 -22.57 -9.18 1.90
N GLU A 217 -23.53 -9.92 2.46
CA GLU A 217 -24.42 -10.80 1.68
C GLU A 217 -25.32 -10.02 0.70
N CYS A 218 -25.63 -8.79 1.01
CA CYS A 218 -26.43 -7.93 0.12
C CYS A 218 -25.58 -7.18 -0.91
N VAL A 219 -24.33 -6.83 -0.55
CA VAL A 219 -23.36 -6.11 -1.39
C VAL A 219 -22.00 -6.78 -1.24
N PRO A 220 -21.71 -7.84 -2.03
CA PRO A 220 -20.53 -8.67 -1.83
C PRO A 220 -19.20 -7.93 -1.89
N GLY A 221 -19.08 -6.94 -2.73
CA GLY A 221 -17.83 -6.19 -2.90
C GLY A 221 -17.21 -6.39 -4.27
N ILE A 222 -16.09 -5.76 -4.47
CA ILE A 222 -15.35 -5.79 -5.74
C ILE A 222 -13.92 -6.26 -5.51
N MET A 223 -13.33 -6.71 -6.59
CA MET A 223 -11.93 -7.01 -6.68
C MET A 223 -11.30 -6.30 -7.86
N MET A 224 -10.09 -5.81 -7.63
CA MET A 224 -9.23 -5.21 -8.65
C MET A 224 -7.96 -6.02 -8.80
N THR A 225 -7.58 -6.29 -10.05
CA THR A 225 -6.35 -7.01 -10.41
C THR A 225 -5.78 -6.45 -11.72
N THR A 226 -4.59 -6.90 -12.07
CA THR A 226 -3.88 -6.50 -13.31
C THR A 226 -3.25 -7.72 -13.97
N ASP A 227 -2.74 -7.52 -15.18
CA ASP A 227 -1.90 -8.50 -15.87
C ASP A 227 -0.48 -8.54 -15.28
N PRO A 228 0.21 -9.68 -15.39
CA PRO A 228 1.63 -9.75 -15.09
C PRO A 228 2.40 -8.81 -16.03
N GLN A 229 3.34 -8.04 -15.49
CA GLN A 229 4.34 -7.36 -16.31
C GLN A 229 5.28 -8.42 -16.87
N THR A 230 5.48 -8.40 -18.18
CA THR A 230 6.45 -9.22 -18.88
C THR A 230 7.66 -8.36 -19.21
N GLU A 231 8.83 -8.98 -19.27
CA GLU A 231 10.02 -8.34 -19.85
C GLU A 231 9.69 -7.81 -21.26
N ASN A 232 10.09 -6.57 -21.50
CA ASN A 232 10.05 -5.98 -22.85
C ASN A 232 11.31 -6.36 -23.63
#